data_12eb73d7b0a47852d583eca0e0363c9c
#
_entry.id   12eb73d7b0a47852d583eca0e0363c9c
#
_cell.length_a   1.000
_cell.length_b   1.000
_cell.length_c   1.000
_cell.angle_alpha   90.00
_cell.angle_beta   90.00
_cell.angle_gamma   90.00
#
_symmetry.space_group_name_H-M   'P 1'
#
loop_
_entity.id
_entity.type
_entity.pdbx_description
1 polymer ?
#
loop_
_entity_poly.entity_id
_entity_poly.type
_entity_poly.pdbx_seq_one_letter_code
_entity_poly.pdbx_strand_id
1 'polypeptide(L)'
;NEAYKELEESGELTVRVYEQSNFTDLESLKGFVEAGNVTGIGTDRFKIGPLKMLGDGALGARTAFLSRPYADDPSTCGIPVFTQETMDEMIGYANAHGMQAAVHTIGDACLDRVLSAYEKALAENPREDHRHGIVHCQITRADQLEKIAKMHLHVYAQSIFLDYDNHIVEERVGKELASTSYSWKALMNNGVSVSNGTDCPVELPDALACMQCAVTRTCLLYTSDAADE
;
A
#
# COMPACT_ATOMS: atom_id res chain seq x y z
N ASN A 1 12.82 -0.70 14.48
CA ASN A 1 14.19 -1.12 14.12
C ASN A 1 14.94 -1.79 15.29
N GLU A 2 15.04 -1.14 16.46
CA GLU A 2 15.87 -1.62 17.58
C GLU A 2 15.45 -3.02 18.05
N ALA A 3 14.14 -3.24 18.28
CA ALA A 3 13.64 -4.54 18.74
C ALA A 3 14.01 -5.70 17.80
N TYR A 4 13.96 -5.49 16.48
CA TYR A 4 14.35 -6.55 15.53
C TYR A 4 15.86 -6.80 15.53
N LYS A 5 16.67 -5.76 15.72
CA LYS A 5 18.13 -5.90 15.87
C LYS A 5 18.48 -6.67 17.12
N GLU A 6 17.86 -6.33 18.25
CA GLU A 6 18.04 -7.04 19.53
C GLU A 6 17.63 -8.52 19.41
N LEU A 7 16.49 -8.83 18.79
CA LEU A 7 16.06 -10.21 18.55
C LEU A 7 17.00 -10.98 17.62
N GLU A 8 17.61 -10.30 16.66
CA GLU A 8 18.58 -10.91 15.78
C GLU A 8 19.90 -11.17 16.49
N GLU A 9 20.41 -10.20 17.26
CA GLU A 9 21.63 -10.32 18.05
C GLU A 9 21.53 -11.41 19.12
N SER A 10 20.36 -11.57 19.75
CA SER A 10 20.08 -12.66 20.70
C SER A 10 19.84 -14.03 20.02
N GLY A 11 19.69 -14.07 18.69
CA GLY A 11 19.38 -15.29 17.93
C GLY A 11 17.91 -15.72 18.02
N GLU A 12 17.03 -14.88 18.56
CA GLU A 12 15.60 -15.16 18.74
C GLU A 12 14.75 -14.77 17.51
N LEU A 13 15.31 -14.02 16.56
CA LEU A 13 14.61 -13.68 15.31
C LEU A 13 14.53 -14.91 14.39
N THR A 14 13.36 -15.55 14.34
CA THR A 14 13.14 -16.80 13.59
C THR A 14 12.64 -16.58 12.16
N VAL A 15 12.22 -15.36 11.82
CA VAL A 15 11.69 -14.98 10.50
C VAL A 15 12.61 -13.97 9.81
N ARG A 16 12.43 -13.79 8.49
CA ARG A 16 13.05 -12.69 7.78
C ARG A 16 12.15 -11.47 7.81
N VAL A 17 12.71 -10.35 8.23
CA VAL A 17 12.00 -9.08 8.36
C VAL A 17 12.57 -8.09 7.34
N TYR A 18 11.69 -7.50 6.55
CA TYR A 18 11.97 -6.35 5.69
C TYR A 18 11.08 -5.21 6.17
N GLU A 19 11.63 -4.37 7.05
CA GLU A 19 10.86 -3.43 7.84
C GLU A 19 10.49 -2.18 7.04
N GLN A 20 9.22 -1.79 7.06
CA GLN A 20 8.77 -0.51 6.56
C GLN A 20 8.91 0.56 7.66
N SER A 21 9.81 1.51 7.46
CA SER A 21 10.10 2.55 8.46
C SER A 21 9.16 3.74 8.28
N ASN A 22 8.26 3.95 9.25
CA ASN A 22 7.23 4.99 9.16
C ASN A 22 7.73 6.34 9.67
N PHE A 23 7.62 7.37 8.82
CA PHE A 23 7.90 8.76 9.17
C PHE A 23 6.76 9.67 8.71
N THR A 24 6.48 10.68 9.52
CA THR A 24 5.43 11.67 9.27
C THR A 24 5.97 13.05 8.88
N ASP A 25 7.28 13.23 8.94
CA ASP A 25 7.96 14.48 8.63
C ASP A 25 9.34 14.24 8.01
N LEU A 26 9.80 15.22 7.25
CA LEU A 26 11.05 15.16 6.50
C LEU A 26 12.30 15.16 7.42
N GLU A 27 12.26 15.84 8.55
CA GLU A 27 13.43 15.94 9.44
C GLU A 27 13.75 14.61 10.10
N SER A 28 12.72 13.90 10.57
CA SER A 28 12.85 12.54 11.11
C SER A 28 13.39 11.57 10.05
N LEU A 29 12.89 11.66 8.81
CA LEU A 29 13.39 10.86 7.69
C LEU A 29 14.86 11.16 7.39
N LYS A 30 15.24 12.44 7.33
CA LYS A 30 16.65 12.85 7.12
C LYS A 30 17.57 12.26 8.19
N GLY A 31 17.23 12.46 9.46
CA GLY A 31 18.03 11.91 10.57
C GLY A 31 18.20 10.39 10.47
N PHE A 32 17.18 9.67 10.05
CA PHE A 32 17.24 8.22 9.85
C PHE A 32 18.19 7.82 8.71
N VAL A 33 18.09 8.49 7.58
CA VAL A 33 18.92 8.24 6.39
C VAL A 33 20.38 8.64 6.64
N GLU A 34 20.62 9.80 7.26
CA GLU A 34 21.95 10.31 7.60
C GLU A 34 22.69 9.43 8.62
N ALA A 35 21.94 8.71 9.45
CA ALA A 35 22.47 7.66 10.33
C ALA A 35 22.88 6.36 9.57
N GLY A 36 22.78 6.34 8.24
CA GLY A 36 23.15 5.22 7.39
C GLY A 36 22.02 4.19 7.17
N ASN A 37 20.81 4.49 7.60
CA ASN A 37 19.67 3.58 7.44
C ASN A 37 18.98 3.80 6.09
N VAL A 38 19.36 3.03 5.10
CA VAL A 38 18.73 3.05 3.77
C VAL A 38 18.25 1.67 3.37
N THR A 39 17.34 1.62 2.40
CA THR A 39 16.77 0.35 1.93
C THR A 39 17.81 -0.69 1.57
N GLY A 40 17.66 -1.90 2.12
CA GLY A 40 18.53 -3.04 1.87
C GLY A 40 19.67 -3.20 2.86
N ILE A 41 19.98 -2.20 3.67
CA ILE A 41 20.97 -2.30 4.75
C ILE A 41 20.45 -3.25 5.82
N GLY A 42 21.35 -4.11 6.32
CA GLY A 42 21.05 -5.11 7.35
C GLY A 42 21.69 -6.46 7.05
N THR A 43 21.09 -7.51 7.54
CA THR A 43 21.58 -8.89 7.46
C THR A 43 20.67 -9.76 6.58
N ASP A 44 20.85 -11.07 6.63
CA ASP A 44 19.95 -12.02 5.92
C ASP A 44 18.60 -12.19 6.64
N ARG A 45 18.49 -11.79 7.92
CA ARG A 45 17.26 -11.92 8.69
C ARG A 45 16.54 -10.61 8.91
N PHE A 46 17.25 -9.52 9.06
CA PHE A 46 16.65 -8.20 9.22
C PHE A 46 17.24 -7.22 8.22
N LYS A 47 16.38 -6.56 7.44
CA LYS A 47 16.76 -5.48 6.53
C LYS A 47 15.84 -4.28 6.68
N ILE A 48 16.44 -3.11 6.57
CA ILE A 48 15.70 -1.87 6.39
C ILE A 48 15.01 -1.91 5.03
N GLY A 49 13.73 -1.72 5.04
CA GLY A 49 12.86 -1.68 3.87
C GLY A 49 12.59 -0.25 3.39
N PRO A 50 11.37 0.02 2.91
CA PRO A 50 10.99 1.33 2.41
C PRO A 50 10.71 2.35 3.52
N LEU A 51 10.79 3.62 3.15
CA LEU A 51 10.00 4.67 3.79
C LEU A 51 8.53 4.28 3.71
N LYS A 52 7.85 4.17 4.86
CA LYS A 52 6.39 4.01 4.94
C LYS A 52 5.74 5.35 5.15
N MET A 53 4.70 5.63 4.38
CA MET A 53 3.80 6.76 4.60
C MET A 53 2.34 6.28 4.62
N LEU A 54 1.50 6.94 5.40
CA LEU A 54 0.05 6.72 5.40
C LEU A 54 -0.58 7.85 4.60
N GLY A 55 -0.95 7.60 3.33
CA GLY A 55 -1.44 8.64 2.42
C GLY A 55 -2.88 9.09 2.72
N ASP A 56 -3.73 8.16 3.15
CA ASP A 56 -5.13 8.38 3.50
C ASP A 56 -5.60 7.41 4.59
N GLY A 57 -6.92 7.28 4.75
CA GLY A 57 -7.55 6.40 5.73
C GLY A 57 -8.11 5.12 5.12
N ALA A 58 -9.26 4.63 5.63
CA ALA A 58 -9.88 3.35 5.28
C ALA A 58 -11.24 3.53 4.57
N LEU A 59 -11.59 2.60 3.68
CA LEU A 59 -12.85 2.61 2.94
C LEU A 59 -14.07 2.50 3.87
N GLY A 60 -14.05 1.55 4.80
CA GLY A 60 -15.16 1.31 5.73
C GLY A 60 -15.48 2.51 6.61
N ALA A 61 -14.45 3.25 7.04
CA ALA A 61 -14.58 4.45 7.87
C ALA A 61 -14.91 5.73 7.08
N ARG A 62 -14.99 5.68 5.76
CA ARG A 62 -15.13 6.84 4.84
C ARG A 62 -14.02 7.87 5.02
N THR A 63 -12.82 7.41 5.32
CA THR A 63 -11.61 8.24 5.44
C THR A 63 -10.60 8.00 4.32
N ALA A 64 -10.79 6.99 3.47
CA ALA A 64 -10.06 6.86 2.22
C ALA A 64 -10.33 8.06 1.32
N PHE A 65 -9.28 8.69 0.77
CA PHE A 65 -9.41 9.93 0.03
C PHE A 65 -9.79 9.69 -1.43
N LEU A 66 -11.05 10.01 -1.76
CA LEU A 66 -11.67 9.78 -3.06
C LEU A 66 -11.70 11.04 -3.92
N SER A 67 -11.70 10.87 -5.24
CA SER A 67 -11.81 11.95 -6.23
C SER A 67 -13.23 12.55 -6.31
N ARG A 68 -14.21 11.88 -5.74
CA ARG A 68 -15.61 12.29 -5.64
C ARG A 68 -16.15 11.96 -4.24
N PRO A 69 -17.23 12.62 -3.78
CA PRO A 69 -17.86 12.28 -2.51
C PRO A 69 -18.25 10.80 -2.45
N TYR A 70 -18.25 10.24 -1.23
CA TYR A 70 -18.81 8.91 -1.01
C TYR A 70 -20.25 8.83 -1.50
N ALA A 71 -20.62 7.73 -2.13
CA ALA A 71 -21.95 7.58 -2.72
C ALA A 71 -23.05 7.50 -1.63
N ASP A 72 -22.71 6.95 -0.48
CA ASP A 72 -23.57 6.83 0.69
C ASP A 72 -23.40 7.96 1.73
N ASP A 73 -22.41 8.83 1.53
CA ASP A 73 -22.21 10.04 2.35
C ASP A 73 -21.62 11.18 1.50
N PRO A 74 -22.50 11.95 0.80
CA PRO A 74 -22.05 13.03 -0.08
C PRO A 74 -21.38 14.22 0.63
N SER A 75 -21.30 14.21 1.96
CA SER A 75 -20.68 15.29 2.74
C SER A 75 -19.14 15.18 2.81
N THR A 76 -18.57 14.05 2.41
CA THR A 76 -17.12 13.79 2.53
C THR A 76 -16.55 13.11 1.29
N CYS A 77 -15.27 13.42 1.02
CA CYS A 77 -14.41 12.69 0.07
C CYS A 77 -13.31 11.91 0.79
N GLY A 78 -13.37 11.77 2.12
CA GLY A 78 -12.28 11.21 2.93
C GLY A 78 -11.23 12.25 3.33
N ILE A 79 -10.09 11.77 3.82
CA ILE A 79 -9.07 12.61 4.47
C ILE A 79 -7.69 12.34 3.86
N PRO A 80 -7.09 13.30 3.16
CA PRO A 80 -5.68 13.19 2.81
C PRO A 80 -4.82 13.48 4.05
N VAL A 81 -3.86 12.59 4.35
CA VAL A 81 -2.98 12.75 5.53
C VAL A 81 -1.87 13.77 5.24
N PHE A 82 -1.34 13.78 4.03
CA PHE A 82 -0.28 14.71 3.62
C PHE A 82 -0.76 15.66 2.54
N THR A 83 -0.16 16.86 2.50
CA THR A 83 -0.25 17.72 1.32
C THR A 83 0.57 17.13 0.16
N GLN A 84 0.33 17.57 -1.06
CA GLN A 84 1.14 17.13 -2.21
C GLN A 84 2.60 17.52 -2.02
N GLU A 85 2.85 18.74 -1.54
CA GLU A 85 4.20 19.27 -1.31
C GLU A 85 4.98 18.41 -0.32
N THR A 86 4.38 18.06 0.82
CA THR A 86 5.03 17.20 1.83
C THR A 86 5.31 15.79 1.25
N MET A 87 4.39 15.24 0.48
CA MET A 87 4.57 13.94 -0.16
C MET A 87 5.70 13.98 -1.19
N ASP A 88 5.74 15.02 -2.02
CA ASP A 88 6.79 15.25 -3.01
C ASP A 88 8.17 15.37 -2.36
N GLU A 89 8.28 16.15 -1.27
CA GLU A 89 9.52 16.35 -0.54
C GLU A 89 10.03 15.05 0.09
N MET A 90 9.19 14.32 0.81
CA MET A 90 9.59 13.08 1.50
C MET A 90 9.95 11.97 0.53
N ILE A 91 9.14 11.75 -0.50
CA ILE A 91 9.38 10.73 -1.54
C ILE A 91 10.60 11.11 -2.39
N GLY A 92 10.72 12.39 -2.77
CA GLY A 92 11.88 12.89 -3.51
C GLY A 92 13.18 12.71 -2.73
N TYR A 93 13.19 13.05 -1.44
CA TYR A 93 14.34 12.82 -0.58
C TYR A 93 14.68 11.32 -0.45
N ALA A 94 13.70 10.48 -0.17
CA ALA A 94 13.90 9.04 -0.07
C ALA A 94 14.50 8.46 -1.37
N ASN A 95 13.94 8.82 -2.53
CA ASN A 95 14.43 8.37 -3.83
C ASN A 95 15.87 8.82 -4.09
N ALA A 96 16.20 10.09 -3.83
CA ALA A 96 17.53 10.64 -4.05
C ALA A 96 18.61 9.97 -3.18
N HIS A 97 18.24 9.43 -2.01
CA HIS A 97 19.15 8.79 -1.07
C HIS A 97 19.09 7.25 -1.07
N GLY A 98 18.54 6.66 -2.15
CA GLY A 98 18.55 5.19 -2.31
C GLY A 98 17.46 4.45 -1.54
N MET A 99 16.56 5.15 -0.84
CA MET A 99 15.43 4.50 -0.19
C MET A 99 14.31 4.17 -1.19
N GLN A 100 13.69 3.02 -1.01
CA GLN A 100 12.39 2.69 -1.54
C GLN A 100 11.33 3.48 -0.76
N ALA A 101 10.20 3.81 -1.37
CA ALA A 101 9.03 4.32 -0.66
C ALA A 101 7.84 3.38 -0.88
N ALA A 102 7.02 3.20 0.16
CA ALA A 102 5.79 2.42 0.13
C ALA A 102 4.69 3.22 0.81
N VAL A 103 3.69 3.67 0.05
CA VAL A 103 2.63 4.54 0.56
C VAL A 103 1.32 3.78 0.66
N HIS A 104 0.71 3.80 1.85
CA HIS A 104 -0.66 3.36 2.06
C HIS A 104 -1.60 4.23 1.24
N THR A 105 -2.40 3.59 0.39
CA THR A 105 -3.24 4.26 -0.58
C THR A 105 -4.48 3.44 -0.84
N ILE A 106 -5.59 3.84 -0.27
CA ILE A 106 -6.88 3.18 -0.45
C ILE A 106 -7.72 3.93 -1.47
N GLY A 107 -7.87 5.25 -1.33
CA GLY A 107 -8.67 6.06 -2.23
C GLY A 107 -7.97 6.46 -3.53
N ASP A 108 -8.75 6.60 -4.60
CA ASP A 108 -8.24 6.93 -5.93
C ASP A 108 -7.64 8.36 -6.01
N ALA A 109 -8.12 9.32 -5.23
CA ALA A 109 -7.50 10.65 -5.18
C ALA A 109 -6.17 10.63 -4.40
N CYS A 110 -6.04 9.79 -3.38
CA CYS A 110 -4.76 9.55 -2.73
C CYS A 110 -3.77 8.94 -3.72
N LEU A 111 -4.23 7.96 -4.52
CA LEU A 111 -3.42 7.32 -5.55
C LEU A 111 -2.90 8.32 -6.59
N ASP A 112 -3.71 9.30 -7.02
CA ASP A 112 -3.24 10.36 -7.91
C ASP A 112 -2.05 11.15 -7.31
N ARG A 113 -2.13 11.49 -6.02
CA ARG A 113 -1.05 12.20 -5.34
C ARG A 113 0.22 11.37 -5.24
N VAL A 114 0.09 10.12 -4.90
CA VAL A 114 1.23 9.18 -4.79
C VAL A 114 1.89 8.98 -6.15
N LEU A 115 1.11 8.74 -7.20
CA LEU A 115 1.62 8.59 -8.55
C LEU A 115 2.34 9.84 -9.04
N SER A 116 1.79 11.04 -8.75
CA SER A 116 2.43 12.31 -9.07
C SER A 116 3.77 12.48 -8.36
N ALA A 117 3.84 12.15 -7.07
CA ALA A 117 5.08 12.25 -6.30
C ALA A 117 6.15 11.26 -6.77
N TYR A 118 5.77 10.03 -7.13
CA TYR A 118 6.71 9.05 -7.71
C TYR A 118 7.21 9.49 -9.07
N GLU A 119 6.32 9.96 -9.95
CA GLU A 119 6.70 10.46 -11.27
C GLU A 119 7.71 11.60 -11.17
N LYS A 120 7.47 12.56 -10.29
CA LYS A 120 8.37 13.68 -10.03
C LYS A 120 9.71 13.22 -9.48
N ALA A 121 9.71 12.38 -8.45
CA ALA A 121 10.93 11.88 -7.82
C ALA A 121 11.82 11.10 -8.81
N LEU A 122 11.21 10.25 -9.66
CA LEU A 122 11.92 9.47 -10.68
C LEU A 122 12.37 10.32 -11.87
N ALA A 123 11.67 11.41 -12.18
CA ALA A 123 12.12 12.37 -13.20
C ALA A 123 13.33 13.18 -12.73
N GLU A 124 13.36 13.60 -11.45
CA GLU A 124 14.47 14.34 -10.85
C GLU A 124 15.70 13.46 -10.59
N ASN A 125 15.50 12.25 -10.11
CA ASN A 125 16.55 11.27 -9.80
C ASN A 125 16.17 9.89 -10.36
N PRO A 126 16.47 9.59 -11.63
CA PRO A 126 16.10 8.33 -12.26
C PRO A 126 16.77 7.11 -11.59
N ARG A 127 15.99 6.07 -11.33
CA ARG A 127 16.44 4.79 -10.79
C ARG A 127 15.73 3.65 -11.50
N GLU A 128 16.47 2.72 -12.10
CA GLU A 128 15.87 1.57 -12.80
C GLU A 128 15.21 0.58 -11.83
N ASP A 129 15.90 0.22 -10.74
CA ASP A 129 15.39 -0.69 -9.70
C ASP A 129 15.00 0.09 -8.43
N HIS A 130 14.07 1.02 -8.57
CA HIS A 130 13.62 1.87 -7.45
C HIS A 130 12.72 1.12 -6.45
N ARG A 131 11.95 0.14 -6.91
CA ARG A 131 11.00 -0.69 -6.13
C ARG A 131 9.99 0.12 -5.31
N HIS A 132 9.71 1.36 -5.68
CA HIS A 132 8.63 2.11 -5.04
C HIS A 132 7.32 1.36 -5.15
N GLY A 133 6.49 1.45 -4.13
CA GLY A 133 5.28 0.65 -4.08
C GLY A 133 4.08 1.36 -3.50
N ILE A 134 2.93 0.75 -3.74
CA ILE A 134 1.63 1.18 -3.26
C ILE A 134 1.10 0.09 -2.35
N VAL A 135 0.80 0.44 -1.11
CA VAL A 135 0.19 -0.49 -0.15
C VAL A 135 -1.32 -0.37 -0.29
N HIS A 136 -1.99 -1.48 -0.33
CA HIS A 136 -3.41 -1.70 -0.59
C HIS A 136 -3.79 -1.57 -2.07
N CYS A 137 -3.73 -0.37 -2.66
CA CYS A 137 -4.15 -0.14 -4.05
C CYS A 137 -5.58 -0.65 -4.28
N GLN A 138 -6.52 -0.20 -3.42
CA GLN A 138 -7.89 -0.74 -3.40
C GLN A 138 -8.81 -0.07 -4.40
N ILE A 139 -9.07 1.22 -4.24
CA ILE A 139 -9.96 1.98 -5.11
C ILE A 139 -9.13 2.62 -6.20
N THR A 140 -9.35 2.20 -7.43
CA THR A 140 -8.51 2.58 -8.57
C THR A 140 -9.34 2.91 -9.80
N ARG A 141 -8.76 3.70 -10.69
CA ARG A 141 -9.27 3.96 -12.04
C ARG A 141 -8.36 3.32 -13.09
N ALA A 142 -8.89 3.09 -14.29
CA ALA A 142 -8.15 2.44 -15.37
C ALA A 142 -6.85 3.20 -15.75
N ASP A 143 -6.91 4.53 -15.81
CA ASP A 143 -5.74 5.38 -16.09
C ASP A 143 -4.62 5.25 -15.04
N GLN A 144 -4.99 5.03 -13.80
CA GLN A 144 -4.04 4.81 -12.70
C GLN A 144 -3.37 3.44 -12.80
N LEU A 145 -4.11 2.40 -13.17
CA LEU A 145 -3.54 1.05 -13.39
C LEU A 145 -2.48 1.07 -14.49
N GLU A 146 -2.72 1.82 -15.57
CA GLU A 146 -1.74 2.02 -16.64
C GLU A 146 -0.47 2.76 -16.16
N LYS A 147 -0.64 3.82 -15.34
CA LYS A 147 0.50 4.56 -14.76
C LYS A 147 1.33 3.69 -13.82
N ILE A 148 0.70 2.88 -12.96
CA ILE A 148 1.37 1.93 -12.07
C ILE A 148 2.26 0.98 -12.88
N ALA A 149 1.71 0.40 -13.95
CA ALA A 149 2.45 -0.50 -14.83
C ALA A 149 3.62 0.20 -15.54
N LYS A 150 3.36 1.39 -16.10
CA LYS A 150 4.37 2.17 -16.84
C LYS A 150 5.56 2.60 -15.94
N MET A 151 5.30 2.89 -14.68
CA MET A 151 6.34 3.28 -13.72
C MET A 151 7.00 2.08 -13.04
N HIS A 152 6.62 0.85 -13.36
CA HIS A 152 7.13 -0.38 -12.72
C HIS A 152 7.03 -0.36 -11.19
N LEU A 153 5.92 0.18 -10.68
CA LEU A 153 5.68 0.21 -9.24
C LEU A 153 5.34 -1.18 -8.72
N HIS A 154 5.67 -1.44 -7.45
CA HIS A 154 5.23 -2.63 -6.74
C HIS A 154 3.86 -2.40 -6.07
N VAL A 155 3.04 -3.43 -5.95
CA VAL A 155 1.77 -3.36 -5.19
C VAL A 155 1.79 -4.38 -4.06
N TYR A 156 1.54 -3.90 -2.83
CA TYR A 156 1.37 -4.72 -1.63
C TYR A 156 -0.12 -4.89 -1.37
N ALA A 157 -0.72 -5.92 -1.96
CA ALA A 157 -2.14 -6.20 -1.88
C ALA A 157 -2.51 -6.92 -0.58
N GLN A 158 -3.77 -6.76 -0.15
CA GLN A 158 -4.38 -7.50 0.93
C GLN A 158 -5.68 -8.12 0.41
N SER A 159 -5.56 -9.29 -0.23
CA SER A 159 -6.73 -9.93 -0.84
C SER A 159 -7.78 -10.36 0.18
N ILE A 160 -7.38 -10.60 1.43
CA ILE A 160 -8.29 -10.94 2.52
C ILE A 160 -9.32 -9.83 2.80
N PHE A 161 -8.98 -8.55 2.53
CA PHE A 161 -9.90 -7.43 2.69
C PHE A 161 -11.17 -7.56 1.83
N LEU A 162 -11.10 -8.33 0.74
CA LEU A 162 -12.29 -8.62 -0.07
C LEU A 162 -13.37 -9.33 0.72
N ASP A 163 -13.03 -10.07 1.77
CA ASP A 163 -14.00 -10.78 2.60
C ASP A 163 -15.05 -9.83 3.18
N TYR A 164 -14.62 -8.65 3.63
CA TYR A 164 -15.50 -7.61 4.14
C TYR A 164 -15.89 -6.58 3.06
N ASP A 165 -14.93 -6.11 2.29
CA ASP A 165 -15.12 -4.95 1.41
C ASP A 165 -16.06 -5.23 0.23
N ASN A 166 -16.22 -6.49 -0.19
CA ASN A 166 -17.19 -6.89 -1.22
C ASN A 166 -18.63 -6.44 -0.86
N HIS A 167 -18.95 -6.32 0.44
CA HIS A 167 -20.28 -5.93 0.91
C HIS A 167 -20.51 -4.43 0.89
N ILE A 168 -19.45 -3.63 0.91
CA ILE A 168 -19.56 -2.19 1.09
C ILE A 168 -19.02 -1.37 -0.08
N VAL A 169 -18.15 -1.92 -0.93
CA VAL A 169 -17.44 -1.14 -1.94
C VAL A 169 -18.37 -0.40 -2.89
N GLU A 170 -19.38 -1.08 -3.43
CA GLU A 170 -20.33 -0.45 -4.36
C GLU A 170 -21.18 0.64 -3.67
N GLU A 171 -21.59 0.41 -2.42
CA GLU A 171 -22.30 1.39 -1.61
C GLU A 171 -21.45 2.63 -1.35
N ARG A 172 -20.14 2.43 -1.05
CA ARG A 172 -19.20 3.51 -0.72
C ARG A 172 -18.81 4.36 -1.91
N VAL A 173 -18.48 3.72 -3.05
CA VAL A 173 -17.85 4.44 -4.18
C VAL A 173 -18.69 4.45 -5.46
N GLY A 174 -19.84 3.77 -5.47
CA GLY A 174 -20.69 3.60 -6.64
C GLY A 174 -20.16 2.54 -7.63
N LYS A 175 -21.05 2.06 -8.51
CA LYS A 175 -20.77 0.96 -9.44
C LYS A 175 -19.58 1.18 -10.37
N GLU A 176 -19.45 2.39 -10.88
CA GLU A 176 -18.40 2.74 -11.84
C GLU A 176 -17.01 2.55 -11.23
N LEU A 177 -16.75 3.18 -10.09
CA LEU A 177 -15.45 3.12 -9.44
C LEU A 177 -15.21 1.75 -8.78
N ALA A 178 -16.25 1.11 -8.24
CA ALA A 178 -16.17 -0.25 -7.73
C ALA A 178 -15.70 -1.25 -8.80
N SER A 179 -16.12 -1.07 -10.05
CA SER A 179 -15.80 -2.00 -11.16
C SER A 179 -14.30 -2.05 -11.52
N THR A 180 -13.54 -1.02 -11.18
CA THR A 180 -12.09 -0.93 -11.39
C THR A 180 -11.28 -1.09 -10.10
N SER A 181 -11.95 -1.31 -8.97
CA SER A 181 -11.33 -1.49 -7.67
C SER A 181 -10.82 -2.91 -7.45
N TYR A 182 -9.83 -3.08 -6.56
CA TYR A 182 -9.19 -4.37 -6.25
C TYR A 182 -8.69 -5.10 -7.52
N SER A 183 -8.21 -4.35 -8.51
CA SER A 183 -7.84 -4.85 -9.85
C SER A 183 -6.43 -5.44 -9.93
N TRP A 184 -5.97 -6.13 -8.88
CA TRP A 184 -4.61 -6.67 -8.79
C TRP A 184 -4.30 -7.69 -9.91
N LYS A 185 -5.30 -8.46 -10.35
CA LYS A 185 -5.13 -9.35 -11.51
C LYS A 185 -4.83 -8.59 -12.80
N ALA A 186 -5.47 -7.45 -13.01
CA ALA A 186 -5.19 -6.60 -14.16
C ALA A 186 -3.77 -6.02 -14.09
N LEU A 187 -3.32 -5.60 -12.91
CA LEU A 187 -1.95 -5.14 -12.68
C LEU A 187 -0.93 -6.24 -12.99
N MET A 188 -1.13 -7.46 -12.48
CA MET A 188 -0.25 -8.61 -12.77
C MET A 188 -0.20 -8.93 -14.27
N ASN A 189 -1.34 -8.89 -14.97
CA ASN A 189 -1.39 -9.11 -16.41
C ASN A 189 -0.63 -8.04 -17.22
N ASN A 190 -0.45 -6.85 -16.65
CA ASN A 190 0.36 -5.75 -17.20
C ASN A 190 1.82 -5.75 -16.68
N GLY A 191 2.27 -6.84 -16.08
CA GLY A 191 3.66 -7.00 -15.64
C GLY A 191 4.02 -6.34 -14.30
N VAL A 192 3.02 -5.84 -13.56
CA VAL A 192 3.24 -5.27 -12.22
C VAL A 192 3.53 -6.39 -11.22
N SER A 193 4.57 -6.20 -10.43
CA SER A 193 4.87 -7.09 -9.30
C SER A 193 3.86 -6.84 -8.17
N VAL A 194 3.10 -7.86 -7.80
CA VAL A 194 2.11 -7.80 -6.71
C VAL A 194 2.46 -8.83 -5.65
N SER A 195 2.69 -8.38 -4.42
CA SER A 195 2.77 -9.24 -3.25
C SER A 195 1.45 -9.21 -2.48
N ASN A 196 1.18 -10.25 -1.70
CA ASN A 196 -0.05 -10.38 -0.94
C ASN A 196 0.23 -10.59 0.54
N GLY A 197 -0.59 -10.03 1.41
CA GLY A 197 -0.48 -10.10 2.84
C GLY A 197 -1.81 -9.85 3.55
N THR A 198 -1.83 -10.01 4.86
CA THR A 198 -3.05 -9.86 5.67
C THR A 198 -3.17 -8.50 6.35
N ASP A 199 -2.08 -7.73 6.38
CA ASP A 199 -1.99 -6.47 7.15
C ASP A 199 -2.30 -6.68 8.64
N CYS A 200 -1.84 -7.82 9.19
CA CYS A 200 -2.01 -8.15 10.61
C CYS A 200 -1.46 -7.01 11.51
N PRO A 201 -2.23 -6.53 12.52
CA PRO A 201 -3.42 -7.17 13.11
C PRO A 201 -4.79 -6.68 12.57
N VAL A 202 -4.83 -5.98 11.41
CA VAL A 202 -6.11 -5.58 10.80
C VAL A 202 -6.92 -6.82 10.47
N GLU A 203 -6.29 -7.79 9.80
CA GLU A 203 -6.83 -9.14 9.62
C GLU A 203 -5.95 -10.17 10.34
N LEU A 204 -6.49 -11.36 10.56
CA LEU A 204 -5.73 -12.46 11.15
C LEU A 204 -4.55 -12.84 10.24
N PRO A 205 -3.40 -13.29 10.81
CA PRO A 205 -2.24 -13.70 10.02
C PRO A 205 -2.45 -15.07 9.37
N ASP A 206 -3.62 -15.27 8.73
CA ASP A 206 -3.99 -16.50 8.01
C ASP A 206 -3.64 -16.37 6.53
N ALA A 207 -2.43 -16.85 6.19
CA ALA A 207 -1.94 -16.81 4.82
C ALA A 207 -2.79 -17.68 3.86
N LEU A 208 -3.37 -18.78 4.33
CA LEU A 208 -4.18 -19.67 3.49
C LEU A 208 -5.52 -19.03 3.15
N ALA A 209 -6.18 -18.39 4.12
CA ALA A 209 -7.39 -17.62 3.89
C ALA A 209 -7.12 -16.47 2.91
N CYS A 210 -6.00 -15.76 3.08
CA CYS A 210 -5.58 -14.68 2.18
C CYS A 210 -5.34 -15.19 0.74
N MET A 211 -4.71 -16.35 0.56
CA MET A 211 -4.54 -17.01 -0.75
C MET A 211 -5.87 -17.44 -1.36
N GLN A 212 -6.78 -17.97 -0.56
CA GLN A 212 -8.13 -18.35 -1.01
C GLN A 212 -8.86 -17.12 -1.57
N CYS A 213 -8.90 -16.02 -0.83
CA CYS A 213 -9.50 -14.77 -1.30
C CYS A 213 -8.85 -14.26 -2.59
N ALA A 214 -7.53 -14.36 -2.73
CA ALA A 214 -6.81 -13.96 -3.94
C ALA A 214 -7.25 -14.76 -5.18
N VAL A 215 -7.53 -16.05 -5.02
CA VAL A 215 -7.89 -16.96 -6.11
C VAL A 215 -9.38 -16.90 -6.44
N THR A 216 -10.23 -16.97 -5.42
CA THR A 216 -11.67 -17.12 -5.59
C THR A 216 -12.41 -15.78 -5.65
N ARG A 217 -11.86 -14.73 -5.03
CA ARG A 217 -12.50 -13.43 -4.80
C ARG A 217 -13.87 -13.54 -4.12
N THR A 218 -14.04 -14.55 -3.27
CA THR A 218 -15.25 -14.81 -2.51
C THR A 218 -15.05 -14.54 -1.03
N CYS A 219 -16.12 -14.17 -0.35
CA CYS A 219 -16.18 -14.05 1.10
C CYS A 219 -15.96 -15.41 1.78
N LEU A 220 -15.11 -15.46 2.80
CA LEU A 220 -14.86 -16.66 3.59
C LEU A 220 -16.02 -16.94 4.57
N LEU A 221 -16.62 -15.88 5.11
CA LEU A 221 -17.66 -15.96 6.13
C LEU A 221 -19.03 -16.43 5.59
N TYR A 222 -19.27 -16.29 4.28
CA TYR A 222 -20.59 -16.58 3.68
C TYR A 222 -20.62 -17.82 2.79
N THR A 223 -19.51 -18.52 2.64
CA THR A 223 -19.48 -19.77 1.87
C THR A 223 -20.05 -20.97 2.65
N SER A 224 -20.21 -20.85 3.97
CA SER A 224 -20.82 -21.90 4.81
C SER A 224 -22.35 -21.78 4.92
N ASP A 225 -22.92 -20.59 4.79
CA ASP A 225 -24.38 -20.36 4.98
C ASP A 225 -25.18 -20.46 3.68
N ALA A 226 -24.53 -20.33 2.52
CA ALA A 226 -25.20 -20.46 1.21
C ALA A 226 -25.42 -21.90 0.75
N ALA A 227 -24.91 -22.90 1.50
CA ALA A 227 -25.04 -24.31 1.17
C ALA A 227 -26.17 -25.01 1.99
N ASP A 228 -26.76 -24.33 2.96
CA ASP A 228 -27.78 -24.86 3.86
C ASP A 228 -29.21 -24.29 3.62
N GLU A 229 -29.39 -23.45 2.57
CA GLU A 229 -30.70 -23.02 2.06
C GLU A 229 -30.91 -23.53 0.61
#